data_a669cb5552445c970e9a3760963eded7
#
_entry.id   a669cb5552445c970e9a3760963eded7
#
_cell.length_a   1.000
_cell.length_b   1.000
_cell.length_c   1.000
_cell.angle_alpha   90.00
_cell.angle_beta   90.00
_cell.angle_gamma   90.00
#
_symmetry.space_group_name_H-M   'P 1'
#
loop_
_entity.id
_entity.type
_entity.pdbx_description
1 polymer ?
#
loop_
_entity_poly.entity_id
_entity_poly.type
_entity_poly.pdbx_seq_one_letter_code
_entity_poly.pdbx_strand_id
1 'polypeptide(L)'
;LKKIIDNVDSCRGKWGYFYEFDLTNLDQINKFCNDKFQTLTYFSKKNSKLSNHLKEFIFNGISRIVPIGKALELDLNWDGNDIIRILSKNICKKSL
;
A
#
# COMPACT_ATOMS: atom_id res chain seq x y z
N LEU A 1 1.35 19.42 16.25
CA LEU A 1 0.63 20.36 15.37
C LEU A 1 -0.19 19.54 14.39
N LYS A 2 -1.52 19.48 14.61
CA LYS A 2 -2.45 18.90 13.63
C LYS A 2 -2.48 19.82 12.41
N LYS A 3 -1.81 19.42 11.35
CA LYS A 3 -1.84 20.14 10.07
C LYS A 3 -2.80 19.38 9.14
N ILE A 4 -3.78 20.07 8.61
CA ILE A 4 -4.47 19.61 7.42
C ILE A 4 -3.43 19.67 6.30
N ILE A 5 -3.11 18.53 5.70
CA ILE A 5 -2.11 18.47 4.65
C ILE A 5 -2.80 18.46 3.30
N ASP A 6 -2.47 19.44 2.49
CA ASP A 6 -2.91 19.52 1.10
C ASP A 6 -2.01 18.68 0.19
N ASN A 7 -0.78 18.42 0.59
CA ASN A 7 0.19 17.68 -0.21
C ASN A 7 1.09 16.79 0.66
N VAL A 8 0.87 15.49 0.63
CA VAL A 8 1.67 14.48 1.38
C VAL A 8 3.09 14.35 0.81
N ASP A 9 3.31 14.65 -0.45
CA ASP A 9 4.66 14.63 -1.05
C ASP A 9 5.62 15.59 -0.36
N SER A 10 5.11 16.68 0.23
CA SER A 10 5.90 17.63 1.02
C SER A 10 6.24 17.15 2.43
N CYS A 11 5.61 16.06 2.88
CA CYS A 11 5.73 15.50 4.23
C CYS A 11 6.83 14.45 4.35
N ARG A 12 7.82 14.46 3.47
CA ARG A 12 8.96 13.56 3.57
C ARG A 12 9.87 13.99 4.71
N GLY A 13 9.71 13.36 5.87
CA GLY A 13 10.63 13.49 6.99
C GLY A 13 11.96 12.81 6.68
N LYS A 14 13.04 13.35 7.24
CA LYS A 14 14.35 12.72 7.25
C LYS A 14 14.76 12.52 8.71
N TRP A 15 15.61 11.53 8.98
CA TRP A 15 16.23 11.36 10.29
C TRP A 15 15.25 11.15 11.45
N GLY A 16 14.21 10.35 11.23
CA GLY A 16 13.26 9.99 12.28
C GLY A 16 12.15 11.02 12.52
N TYR A 17 11.95 11.98 11.62
CA TYR A 17 10.77 12.84 11.63
C TYR A 17 9.57 12.13 11.01
N PHE A 18 8.45 12.15 11.71
CA PHE A 18 7.19 11.58 11.29
C PHE A 18 6.09 12.65 11.33
N TYR A 19 5.15 12.52 10.42
CA TYR A 19 3.93 13.32 10.41
C TYR A 19 2.78 12.44 10.86
N GLU A 20 2.00 12.91 11.80
CA GLU A 20 0.87 12.19 12.37
C GLU A 20 -0.44 12.89 12.03
N PHE A 21 -1.43 12.11 11.63
CA PHE A 21 -2.76 12.58 11.27
C PHE A 21 -3.82 11.70 11.88
N ASP A 22 -4.87 12.32 12.39
CA ASP A 22 -6.08 11.62 12.80
C ASP A 22 -6.97 11.39 11.58
N LEU A 23 -7.39 10.15 11.38
CA LEU A 23 -8.35 9.76 10.34
C LEU A 23 -9.66 9.35 10.98
N THR A 24 -10.77 9.84 10.44
CA THR A 24 -12.11 9.42 10.84
C THR A 24 -12.59 8.20 10.07
N ASN A 25 -12.14 8.06 8.82
CA ASN A 25 -12.39 6.89 7.99
C ASN A 25 -11.24 6.64 7.01
N LEU A 26 -11.21 5.46 6.38
CA LEU A 26 -10.15 5.07 5.44
C LEU A 26 -10.22 5.80 4.10
N ASP A 27 -11.39 6.30 3.70
CA ASP A 27 -11.54 7.07 2.46
C ASP A 27 -10.65 8.30 2.43
N GLN A 28 -10.34 8.86 3.59
CA GLN A 28 -9.45 10.01 3.70
C GLN A 28 -8.04 9.70 3.22
N ILE A 29 -7.59 8.45 3.31
CA ILE A 29 -6.28 8.03 2.80
C ILE A 29 -6.24 8.20 1.28
N ASN A 30 -7.31 7.85 0.56
CA ASN A 30 -7.36 7.97 -0.89
C ASN A 30 -7.22 9.40 -1.41
N LYS A 31 -7.53 10.40 -0.60
CA LYS A 31 -7.31 11.81 -0.96
C LYS A 31 -5.83 12.18 -1.01
N PHE A 32 -4.98 11.44 -0.29
CA PHE A 32 -3.56 11.70 -0.18
C PHE A 32 -2.71 10.74 -1.02
N CYS A 33 -3.25 9.56 -1.37
CA CYS A 33 -2.52 8.54 -2.11
C CYS A 33 -2.51 8.85 -3.61
N ASN A 34 -1.37 8.56 -4.23
CA ASN A 34 -1.17 8.61 -5.67
C ASN A 34 -0.20 7.50 -6.09
N ASP A 35 0.16 7.42 -7.36
CA ASP A 35 1.02 6.37 -7.93
C ASP A 35 2.45 6.32 -7.36
N LYS A 36 2.85 7.31 -6.58
CA LYS A 36 4.14 7.32 -5.89
C LYS A 36 4.14 6.53 -4.57
N PHE A 37 2.96 6.15 -4.07
CA PHE A 37 2.82 5.32 -2.88
C PHE A 37 2.76 3.86 -3.29
N GLN A 38 3.55 3.01 -2.67
CA GLN A 38 3.63 1.59 -3.00
C GLN A 38 3.09 0.72 -1.89
N THR A 39 3.49 0.98 -0.66
CA THR A 39 3.19 0.11 0.47
C THR A 39 2.54 0.89 1.61
N LEU A 40 1.40 0.39 2.07
CA LEU A 40 0.75 0.81 3.31
C LEU A 40 1.04 -0.23 4.39
N THR A 41 1.65 0.20 5.49
CA THR A 41 1.80 -0.64 6.68
C THR A 41 0.75 -0.31 7.71
N TYR A 42 0.24 -1.30 8.40
CA TYR A 42 -0.75 -1.11 9.45
C TYR A 42 -0.42 -1.87 10.73
N PHE A 43 -0.94 -1.37 11.84
CA PHE A 43 -0.89 -2.05 13.13
C PHE A 43 -2.31 -2.21 13.67
N SER A 44 -2.73 -3.44 13.86
CA SER A 44 -4.08 -3.75 14.33
C SER A 44 -4.15 -5.14 14.94
N LYS A 45 -5.08 -5.35 15.87
CA LYS A 45 -5.40 -6.69 16.36
C LYS A 45 -5.93 -7.55 15.21
N LYS A 46 -5.56 -8.83 15.20
CA LYS A 46 -6.08 -9.81 14.25
C LYS A 46 -7.62 -9.83 14.32
N ASN A 47 -8.26 -9.84 13.17
CA ASN A 47 -9.72 -9.80 13.01
C ASN A 47 -10.42 -8.57 13.63
N SER A 48 -9.70 -7.47 13.82
CA SER A 48 -10.32 -6.20 14.19
C SER A 48 -11.15 -5.63 13.03
N LYS A 49 -12.04 -4.68 13.35
CA LYS A 49 -12.78 -3.94 12.31
C LYS A 49 -11.85 -3.32 11.28
N LEU A 50 -10.72 -2.76 11.72
CA LEU A 50 -9.71 -2.18 10.83
C LEU A 50 -9.11 -3.22 9.90
N SER A 51 -8.68 -4.37 10.43
CA SER A 51 -8.04 -5.39 9.60
C SER A 51 -9.00 -5.98 8.56
N ASN A 52 -10.26 -6.12 8.89
CA ASN A 52 -11.28 -6.57 7.93
C ASN A 52 -11.59 -5.50 6.88
N HIS A 53 -11.69 -4.25 7.30
CA HIS A 53 -11.92 -3.13 6.39
C HIS A 53 -10.77 -2.95 5.39
N LEU A 54 -9.52 -3.11 5.84
CA LEU A 54 -8.35 -3.02 4.97
C LEU A 54 -8.29 -4.11 3.89
N LYS A 55 -8.90 -5.28 4.13
CA LYS A 55 -8.97 -6.36 3.14
C LYS A 55 -9.94 -6.06 1.99
N GLU A 56 -10.97 -5.30 2.27
CA GLU A 56 -12.03 -5.00 1.31
C GLU A 56 -11.86 -3.64 0.62
N PHE A 57 -11.07 -2.77 1.23
CA PHE A 57 -10.92 -1.39 0.76
C PHE A 57 -9.87 -1.31 -0.36
N ILE A 58 -10.22 -0.60 -1.43
CA ILE A 58 -9.31 -0.34 -2.55
C ILE A 58 -8.69 1.05 -2.36
N PHE A 59 -7.36 1.07 -2.25
CA PHE A 59 -6.60 2.30 -2.14
C PHE A 59 -6.01 2.69 -3.50
N ASN A 60 -6.16 3.96 -3.85
CA ASN A 60 -5.56 4.50 -5.06
C ASN A 60 -4.03 4.56 -4.92
N GLY A 61 -3.32 3.96 -5.87
CA GLY A 61 -1.85 4.02 -5.93
C GLY A 61 -1.12 3.13 -4.91
N ILE A 62 -1.82 2.48 -3.98
CA ILE A 62 -1.22 1.53 -3.05
C ILE A 62 -1.32 0.12 -3.65
N SER A 63 -0.18 -0.49 -3.88
CA SER A 63 -0.10 -1.84 -4.46
C SER A 63 0.08 -2.95 -3.42
N ARG A 64 0.42 -2.59 -2.19
CA ARG A 64 0.68 -3.56 -1.14
C ARG A 64 0.22 -3.05 0.23
N ILE A 65 -0.47 -3.90 0.97
CA ILE A 65 -0.91 -3.62 2.35
C ILE A 65 -0.42 -4.73 3.25
N VAL A 66 0.41 -4.39 4.23
CA VAL A 66 1.06 -5.38 5.09
C VAL A 66 1.10 -4.91 6.55
N PRO A 67 1.14 -5.85 7.52
CA PRO A 67 1.40 -5.49 8.91
C PRO A 67 2.77 -4.82 9.08
N ILE A 68 2.89 -3.96 10.09
CA ILE A 68 4.18 -3.38 10.49
C ILE A 68 5.20 -4.51 10.73
N GLY A 69 6.42 -4.32 10.24
CA GLY A 69 7.49 -5.31 10.28
C GLY A 69 7.55 -6.25 9.07
N LYS A 70 6.55 -6.24 8.21
CA LYS A 70 6.47 -7.10 7.01
C LYS A 70 6.73 -6.37 5.68
N ALA A 71 7.05 -5.10 5.73
CA ALA A 71 7.21 -4.27 4.54
C ALA A 71 8.35 -4.73 3.62
N LEU A 72 9.39 -5.34 4.17
CA LEU A 72 10.57 -5.81 3.42
C LEU A 72 10.53 -7.31 3.08
N GLU A 73 9.48 -8.03 3.46
CA GLU A 73 9.32 -9.42 3.04
C GLU A 73 9.09 -9.51 1.54
N LEU A 74 9.93 -10.28 0.86
CA LEU A 74 9.79 -10.55 -0.57
C LEU A 74 8.60 -11.49 -0.81
N ASP A 75 7.85 -11.19 -1.86
CA ASP A 75 6.74 -12.02 -2.33
C ASP A 75 6.76 -12.07 -3.86
N LEU A 76 6.00 -12.99 -4.44
CA LEU A 76 5.84 -13.13 -5.89
C LEU A 76 5.07 -11.96 -6.53
N ASN A 77 4.28 -11.25 -5.73
CA ASN A 77 3.70 -9.98 -6.11
C ASN A 77 4.50 -8.83 -5.49
N TRP A 78 5.13 -8.03 -6.31
CA TRP A 78 5.94 -6.91 -5.87
C TRP A 78 5.57 -5.63 -6.62
N ASP A 79 5.35 -4.55 -5.88
CA ASP A 79 4.95 -3.25 -6.43
C ASP A 79 3.74 -3.32 -7.40
N GLY A 80 2.77 -4.19 -7.06
CA GLY A 80 1.60 -4.41 -7.90
C GLY A 80 1.83 -5.28 -9.13
N ASN A 81 3.02 -5.87 -9.27
CA ASN A 81 3.38 -6.71 -10.40
C ASN A 81 3.45 -8.19 -10.00
N ASP A 82 2.84 -9.05 -10.81
CA ASP A 82 3.04 -10.49 -10.75
C ASP A 82 4.40 -10.83 -11.41
N ILE A 83 5.40 -11.07 -10.57
CA ILE A 83 6.79 -11.28 -11.03
C ILE A 83 6.91 -12.51 -11.91
N ILE A 84 6.21 -13.59 -11.60
CA ILE A 84 6.23 -14.81 -12.41
C ILE A 84 5.72 -14.50 -13.82
N ARG A 85 4.60 -13.79 -13.91
CA ARG A 85 3.99 -13.45 -15.19
C ARG A 85 4.88 -12.53 -16.03
N ILE A 86 5.53 -11.55 -15.41
CA ILE A 86 6.39 -10.59 -16.10
C ILE A 86 7.67 -11.26 -16.60
N LEU A 87 8.26 -12.16 -15.81
CA LEU A 87 9.52 -12.82 -16.13
C LEU A 87 9.34 -14.10 -16.96
N SER A 88 8.14 -14.50 -17.31
CA SER A 88 7.84 -15.70 -18.09
C SER A 88 7.32 -15.34 -19.47
N LYS A 89 7.51 -16.28 -20.42
CA LYS A 89 6.92 -16.24 -21.76
C LYS A 89 5.88 -17.35 -21.91
N ASN A 90 4.75 -17.01 -22.47
CA ASN A 90 3.79 -17.99 -22.90
C ASN A 90 4.16 -18.51 -24.30
N ILE A 91 4.27 -19.82 -24.41
CA ILE A 91 4.46 -20.47 -25.71
C ILE A 91 3.12 -21.04 -26.15
N CYS A 92 2.58 -20.46 -27.21
CA CYS A 92 1.38 -20.99 -27.86
C CYS A 92 1.80 -22.04 -28.89
N LYS A 93 1.39 -23.29 -28.66
CA LYS A 93 1.51 -24.36 -29.64
C LYS A 93 0.14 -24.58 -30.26
N LYS A 94 0.01 -24.34 -31.55
CA LYS A 94 -1.18 -24.74 -32.30
C LYS A 94 -1.00 -26.18 -32.72
N SER A 95 -2.12 -26.93 -32.89
CA SER A 95 -2.08 -28.28 -33.45
C SER A 95 -1.40 -28.24 -34.82
N LEU A 96 -0.40 -29.07 -34.97
CA LEU A 96 0.36 -29.20 -36.21
C LEU A 96 -0.38 -30.10 -37.16
#